data_2d991c4053c07cfba0835c0f94ac5ad7
#
_entry.id   2d991c4053c07cfba0835c0f94ac5ad7
#
_cell.length_a   1.000
_cell.length_b   1.000
_cell.length_c   1.000
_cell.angle_alpha   90.00
_cell.angle_beta   90.00
_cell.angle_gamma   90.00
#
_symmetry.space_group_name_H-M   'P 1'
#
loop_
_entity.id
_entity.type
_entity.pdbx_description
1 polymer ?
#
loop_
_entity_poly.entity_id
_entity_poly.type
_entity_poly.pdbx_seq_one_letter_code
_entity_poly.pdbx_strand_id
1 'polypeptide(L)'
;MYDIAIIGSGIVGLSTAMAIKEMYPEDQVVVIEKEQTLAVHQTGRNSGVIHSGIYYKPGSFKARFARQGNRDMVQFCEKHGIEYDICGKLIVATEEKELPLLNHLYERGLQNELDIHKLTPDEVQAIEPHLQAVAGIRVPSTGIVNYTRVAEVFADIFSAKGGEFLYNTHVQDMQEERDFVALQTNRGEVRTRHLINCAGLYSDRVAHMGNIQTKMKIIPFRGEYYELKPEKRHLVKHLIYPVPNPDFPFLGVHFSRMIDGRVLIGPNAVLSFKREGYTKTDFDLHEFLEVLSYPGFWKVALPNLKEGLLEMYRSLSKKAFVQALQRFIPEIGMDDIVPAQAGVRAQAISIDGKMLDDFVIIPTKNAIHVCNAPSPAATASLQIGKHIAAQVEKQKAEAS
;
A
#
# COMPACT_ATOMS: atom_id res chain seq x y z
N MET A 1 22.26 -2.19 -24.08
CA MET A 1 21.32 -3.24 -23.58
C MET A 1 21.61 -3.37 -22.09
N TYR A 2 20.60 -3.24 -21.24
CA TYR A 2 20.75 -3.39 -19.80
C TYR A 2 20.76 -4.87 -19.39
N ASP A 3 21.36 -5.17 -18.25
CA ASP A 3 21.24 -6.50 -17.65
C ASP A 3 19.88 -6.66 -16.98
N ILE A 4 19.42 -5.62 -16.27
CA ILE A 4 18.11 -5.62 -15.59
C ILE A 4 17.42 -4.27 -15.78
N ALA A 5 16.14 -4.30 -16.18
CA ALA A 5 15.27 -3.14 -16.20
C ALA A 5 14.11 -3.32 -15.21
N ILE A 6 13.76 -2.26 -14.49
CA ILE A 6 12.67 -2.23 -13.51
C ILE A 6 11.67 -1.17 -13.94
N ILE A 7 10.40 -1.53 -14.12
CA ILE A 7 9.34 -0.59 -14.45
C ILE A 7 8.70 -0.09 -13.15
N GLY A 8 8.79 1.21 -12.92
CA GLY A 8 8.20 1.92 -11.77
C GLY A 8 9.19 2.25 -10.67
N SER A 9 9.28 3.54 -10.33
CA SER A 9 10.08 4.10 -9.23
C SER A 9 9.27 4.33 -7.94
N GLY A 10 8.25 3.49 -7.72
CA GLY A 10 7.60 3.35 -6.43
C GLY A 10 8.47 2.57 -5.44
N ILE A 11 8.06 2.53 -4.17
CA ILE A 11 8.88 1.96 -3.09
C ILE A 11 9.26 0.47 -3.33
N VAL A 12 8.41 -0.31 -3.99
CA VAL A 12 8.70 -1.71 -4.32
C VAL A 12 9.77 -1.79 -5.42
N GLY A 13 9.65 -0.98 -6.48
CA GLY A 13 10.65 -0.95 -7.55
C GLY A 13 12.01 -0.47 -7.06
N LEU A 14 12.04 0.59 -6.24
CA LEU A 14 13.28 1.14 -5.69
C LEU A 14 13.96 0.20 -4.69
N SER A 15 13.21 -0.43 -3.80
CA SER A 15 13.77 -1.44 -2.88
C SER A 15 14.32 -2.66 -3.64
N THR A 16 13.66 -3.05 -4.74
CA THR A 16 14.13 -4.10 -5.63
C THR A 16 15.41 -3.70 -6.35
N ALA A 17 15.46 -2.47 -6.90
CA ALA A 17 16.64 -1.93 -7.57
C ALA A 17 17.86 -1.88 -6.63
N MET A 18 17.65 -1.41 -5.41
CA MET A 18 18.68 -1.38 -4.37
C MET A 18 19.19 -2.79 -4.05
N ALA A 19 18.27 -3.76 -3.80
CA ALA A 19 18.64 -5.13 -3.47
C ALA A 19 19.40 -5.82 -4.62
N ILE A 20 19.01 -5.56 -5.87
CA ILE A 20 19.70 -6.08 -7.06
C ILE A 20 21.12 -5.51 -7.16
N LYS A 21 21.29 -4.20 -6.99
CA LYS A 21 22.63 -3.59 -7.03
C LYS A 21 23.51 -3.97 -5.83
N GLU A 22 22.92 -4.44 -4.74
CA GLU A 22 23.67 -5.07 -3.64
C GLU A 22 24.16 -6.47 -4.00
N MET A 23 23.34 -7.24 -4.72
CA MET A 23 23.64 -8.62 -5.11
C MET A 23 24.54 -8.68 -6.37
N TYR A 24 24.32 -7.76 -7.32
CA TYR A 24 24.99 -7.69 -8.62
C TYR A 24 25.58 -6.28 -8.86
N PRO A 25 26.69 -5.90 -8.21
CA PRO A 25 27.25 -4.56 -8.31
C PRO A 25 27.65 -4.14 -9.73
N GLU A 26 28.10 -5.11 -10.56
CA GLU A 26 28.59 -4.87 -11.92
C GLU A 26 27.49 -4.80 -12.98
N ASP A 27 26.27 -5.30 -12.68
CA ASP A 27 25.17 -5.29 -13.63
C ASP A 27 24.75 -3.85 -13.99
N GLN A 28 24.43 -3.63 -15.25
CA GLN A 28 23.78 -2.40 -15.74
C GLN A 28 22.29 -2.47 -15.42
N VAL A 29 21.88 -1.76 -14.37
CA VAL A 29 20.50 -1.77 -13.88
C VAL A 29 19.84 -0.42 -14.13
N VAL A 30 18.65 -0.41 -14.73
CA VAL A 30 17.86 0.79 -15.00
C VAL A 30 16.48 0.73 -14.38
N VAL A 31 16.02 1.83 -13.81
CA VAL A 31 14.63 2.05 -13.39
C VAL A 31 13.94 2.97 -14.39
N ILE A 32 12.85 2.50 -14.98
CA ILE A 32 12.05 3.22 -15.97
C ILE A 32 10.81 3.76 -15.27
N GLU A 33 10.64 5.10 -15.30
CA GLU A 33 9.53 5.78 -14.65
C GLU A 33 8.83 6.73 -15.62
N LYS A 34 7.50 6.63 -15.67
CA LYS A 34 6.67 7.48 -16.55
C LYS A 34 6.57 8.93 -16.09
N GLU A 35 6.71 9.16 -14.78
CA GLU A 35 6.65 10.47 -14.16
C GLU A 35 7.99 11.20 -14.22
N GLN A 36 7.97 12.50 -13.88
CA GLN A 36 9.19 13.33 -13.84
C GLN A 36 10.08 13.03 -12.62
N THR A 37 9.51 12.38 -11.60
CA THR A 37 10.20 12.06 -10.35
C THR A 37 9.66 10.77 -9.75
N LEU A 38 10.36 10.24 -8.75
CA LEU A 38 9.99 9.02 -8.05
C LEU A 38 8.78 9.22 -7.09
N ALA A 39 8.16 8.12 -6.68
CA ALA A 39 7.21 8.02 -5.57
C ALA A 39 5.92 8.88 -5.70
N VAL A 40 5.54 9.32 -6.90
CA VAL A 40 4.41 10.24 -7.15
C VAL A 40 3.05 9.63 -6.76
N HIS A 41 2.90 8.31 -6.91
CA HIS A 41 1.64 7.59 -6.73
C HIS A 41 1.47 7.02 -5.32
N GLN A 42 1.18 5.72 -5.16
CA GLN A 42 0.85 5.09 -3.87
C GLN A 42 1.92 5.32 -2.79
N THR A 43 3.19 5.39 -3.16
CA THR A 43 4.30 5.63 -2.23
C THR A 43 4.26 7.01 -1.60
N GLY A 44 3.90 8.04 -2.35
CA GLY A 44 3.75 9.42 -1.84
C GLY A 44 2.35 9.76 -1.33
N ARG A 45 1.38 8.81 -1.41
CA ARG A 45 -0.05 9.05 -1.13
C ARG A 45 -0.62 8.00 -0.20
N ASN A 46 -0.03 7.85 0.98
CA ASN A 46 -0.43 6.88 2.00
C ASN A 46 -0.39 7.51 3.40
N SER A 47 -0.78 6.76 4.41
CA SER A 47 -0.84 7.22 5.80
C SER A 47 0.48 7.10 6.58
N GLY A 48 1.59 6.74 5.94
CA GLY A 48 2.91 6.67 6.56
C GLY A 48 3.10 5.60 7.63
N VAL A 49 2.20 4.63 7.76
CA VAL A 49 2.22 3.67 8.87
C VAL A 49 3.23 2.54 8.64
N ILE A 50 4.12 2.32 9.60
CA ILE A 50 4.96 1.13 9.71
C ILE A 50 4.12 0.05 10.41
N HIS A 51 3.51 -0.84 9.62
CA HIS A 51 2.57 -1.83 10.11
C HIS A 51 3.23 -2.97 10.89
N SER A 52 2.58 -3.44 11.97
CA SER A 52 3.04 -4.58 12.78
C SER A 52 2.65 -5.96 12.23
N GLY A 53 1.56 -6.04 11.43
CA GLY A 53 1.08 -7.31 10.87
C GLY A 53 -0.12 -7.95 11.58
N ILE A 54 -0.75 -7.28 12.55
CA ILE A 54 -1.82 -7.85 13.39
C ILE A 54 -3.05 -8.36 12.59
N TYR A 55 -3.37 -7.72 11.46
CA TYR A 55 -4.55 -8.05 10.65
C TYR A 55 -4.38 -9.27 9.74
N TYR A 56 -3.14 -9.70 9.49
CA TYR A 56 -2.84 -10.65 8.42
C TYR A 56 -2.98 -12.10 8.87
N LYS A 57 -3.40 -12.95 7.93
CA LYS A 57 -3.55 -14.39 8.19
C LYS A 57 -2.18 -14.98 8.58
N PRO A 58 -2.10 -15.67 9.73
CA PRO A 58 -0.85 -16.33 10.13
C PRO A 58 -0.31 -17.26 9.05
N GLY A 59 1.01 -17.22 8.82
CA GLY A 59 1.69 -18.00 7.79
C GLY A 59 1.65 -17.44 6.36
N SER A 60 0.85 -16.43 6.08
CA SER A 60 0.83 -15.75 4.76
C SER A 60 2.14 -14.98 4.48
N PHE A 61 2.42 -14.70 3.21
CA PHE A 61 3.52 -13.80 2.83
C PHE A 61 3.37 -12.44 3.49
N LYS A 62 2.16 -11.91 3.50
CA LYS A 62 1.82 -10.64 4.15
C LYS A 62 2.21 -10.61 5.63
N ALA A 63 1.86 -11.64 6.40
CA ALA A 63 2.16 -11.70 7.84
C ALA A 63 3.68 -11.75 8.08
N ARG A 64 4.39 -12.62 7.36
CA ARG A 64 5.86 -12.77 7.48
C ARG A 64 6.59 -11.49 7.06
N PHE A 65 6.26 -10.94 5.89
CA PHE A 65 6.93 -9.76 5.36
C PHE A 65 6.59 -8.50 6.15
N ALA A 66 5.37 -8.38 6.70
CA ALA A 66 5.02 -7.26 7.55
C ALA A 66 5.80 -7.26 8.87
N ARG A 67 5.88 -8.40 9.53
CA ARG A 67 6.60 -8.53 10.80
C ARG A 67 8.09 -8.26 10.65
N GLN A 68 8.75 -8.93 9.68
CA GLN A 68 10.17 -8.71 9.42
C GLN A 68 10.41 -7.31 8.84
N GLY A 69 9.55 -6.89 7.90
CA GLY A 69 9.64 -5.58 7.27
C GLY A 69 9.46 -4.40 8.25
N ASN A 70 8.66 -4.58 9.30
CA ASN A 70 8.55 -3.59 10.38
C ASN A 70 9.93 -3.36 11.03
N ARG A 71 10.60 -4.43 11.44
CA ARG A 71 11.94 -4.37 12.06
C ARG A 71 12.98 -3.81 11.10
N ASP A 72 13.00 -4.32 9.87
CA ASP A 72 13.97 -3.89 8.85
C ASP A 72 13.77 -2.42 8.49
N MET A 73 12.51 -1.93 8.41
CA MET A 73 12.22 -0.53 8.11
C MET A 73 12.71 0.40 9.21
N VAL A 74 12.50 0.04 10.48
CA VAL A 74 13.01 0.80 11.62
C VAL A 74 14.53 0.86 11.59
N GLN A 75 15.20 -0.30 11.44
CA GLN A 75 16.66 -0.35 11.34
C GLN A 75 17.20 0.43 10.13
N PHE A 76 16.48 0.40 9.00
CA PHE A 76 16.84 1.17 7.82
C PHE A 76 16.73 2.66 8.09
N CYS A 77 15.66 3.12 8.74
CA CYS A 77 15.47 4.51 9.11
C CYS A 77 16.57 4.98 10.07
N GLU A 78 16.89 4.20 11.10
CA GLU A 78 17.99 4.49 12.03
C GLU A 78 19.35 4.62 11.31
N LYS A 79 19.68 3.63 10.47
CA LYS A 79 20.95 3.58 9.74
C LYS A 79 21.14 4.77 8.80
N HIS A 80 20.04 5.26 8.19
CA HIS A 80 20.12 6.30 7.18
C HIS A 80 19.62 7.67 7.64
N GLY A 81 19.38 7.85 8.95
CA GLY A 81 18.94 9.13 9.52
C GLY A 81 17.56 9.59 9.00
N ILE A 82 16.67 8.66 8.72
CA ILE A 82 15.28 8.96 8.33
C ILE A 82 14.44 9.08 9.60
N GLU A 83 13.76 10.21 9.75
CA GLU A 83 12.88 10.43 10.88
C GLU A 83 11.71 9.41 10.89
N TYR A 84 11.51 8.75 12.02
CA TYR A 84 10.40 7.82 12.27
C TYR A 84 9.98 7.91 13.74
N ASP A 85 8.78 7.43 14.07
CA ASP A 85 8.29 7.37 15.45
C ASP A 85 7.52 6.05 15.67
N ILE A 86 7.95 5.26 16.66
CA ILE A 86 7.23 4.06 17.10
C ILE A 86 6.18 4.46 18.12
N CYS A 87 5.23 5.26 17.67
CA CYS A 87 4.16 5.82 18.49
C CYS A 87 3.17 4.77 19.02
N GLY A 88 3.15 3.57 18.43
CA GLY A 88 2.15 2.56 18.76
C GLY A 88 0.79 2.79 18.11
N LYS A 89 -0.08 1.79 18.23
CA LYS A 89 -1.44 1.81 17.70
C LYS A 89 -2.43 1.25 18.72
N LEU A 90 -3.60 1.86 18.79
CA LEU A 90 -4.78 1.34 19.46
C LEU A 90 -5.76 0.80 18.43
N ILE A 91 -6.26 -0.40 18.65
CA ILE A 91 -7.40 -0.96 17.91
C ILE A 91 -8.53 -1.06 18.91
N VAL A 92 -9.65 -0.36 18.67
CA VAL A 92 -10.69 -0.18 19.68
C VAL A 92 -12.05 -0.64 19.20
N ALA A 93 -12.78 -1.27 20.10
CA ALA A 93 -14.21 -1.51 20.01
C ALA A 93 -14.94 -0.32 20.66
N THR A 94 -15.87 0.27 19.91
CA THR A 94 -16.72 1.38 20.42
C THR A 94 -18.09 0.89 20.88
N GLU A 95 -18.47 -0.34 20.53
CA GLU A 95 -19.71 -0.98 20.91
C GLU A 95 -19.46 -2.43 21.37
N GLU A 96 -20.26 -2.93 22.31
CA GLU A 96 -20.11 -4.27 22.88
C GLU A 96 -20.19 -5.40 21.83
N LYS A 97 -21.01 -5.21 20.78
CA LYS A 97 -21.10 -6.17 19.67
C LYS A 97 -19.80 -6.39 18.91
N GLU A 98 -18.82 -5.47 19.04
CA GLU A 98 -17.50 -5.56 18.39
C GLU A 98 -16.50 -6.39 19.22
N LEU A 99 -16.78 -6.68 20.51
CA LEU A 99 -15.88 -7.41 21.41
C LEU A 99 -15.49 -8.82 20.90
N PRO A 100 -16.39 -9.63 20.34
CA PRO A 100 -16.00 -10.93 19.77
C PRO A 100 -14.95 -10.80 18.66
N LEU A 101 -15.10 -9.80 17.78
CA LEU A 101 -14.16 -9.53 16.69
C LEU A 101 -12.82 -8.99 17.22
N LEU A 102 -12.84 -8.14 18.24
CA LEU A 102 -11.63 -7.64 18.92
C LEU A 102 -10.85 -8.81 19.54
N ASN A 103 -11.54 -9.74 20.23
CA ASN A 103 -10.93 -10.91 20.82
C ASN A 103 -10.30 -11.83 19.75
N HIS A 104 -11.01 -12.08 18.65
CA HIS A 104 -10.49 -12.87 17.54
C HIS A 104 -9.23 -12.22 16.91
N LEU A 105 -9.24 -10.88 16.79
CA LEU A 105 -8.07 -10.15 16.30
C LEU A 105 -6.88 -10.25 17.27
N TYR A 106 -7.13 -10.21 18.58
CA TYR A 106 -6.11 -10.40 19.60
C TYR A 106 -5.44 -11.77 19.47
N GLU A 107 -6.23 -12.87 19.40
CA GLU A 107 -5.70 -14.21 19.21
C GLU A 107 -4.89 -14.34 17.91
N ARG A 108 -5.34 -13.70 16.82
CA ARG A 108 -4.59 -13.64 15.56
C ARG A 108 -3.25 -12.91 15.72
N GLY A 109 -3.23 -11.81 16.48
CA GLY A 109 -2.01 -11.08 16.78
C GLY A 109 -0.99 -11.92 17.56
N LEU A 110 -1.45 -12.70 18.54
CA LEU A 110 -0.60 -13.66 19.27
C LEU A 110 -0.05 -14.76 18.36
N GLN A 111 -0.88 -15.31 17.46
CA GLN A 111 -0.43 -16.29 16.46
C GLN A 111 0.61 -15.71 15.48
N ASN A 112 0.58 -14.42 15.23
CA ASN A 112 1.60 -13.69 14.48
C ASN A 112 2.81 -13.30 15.35
N GLU A 113 2.89 -13.79 16.60
CA GLU A 113 3.97 -13.56 17.57
C GLU A 113 4.21 -12.06 17.82
N LEU A 114 3.12 -11.27 17.90
CA LEU A 114 3.20 -9.85 18.22
C LEU A 114 3.10 -9.65 19.74
N ASP A 115 3.89 -8.70 20.24
CA ASP A 115 3.73 -8.17 21.59
C ASP A 115 2.54 -7.20 21.60
N ILE A 116 1.41 -7.65 22.14
CA ILE A 116 0.14 -6.90 22.17
C ILE A 116 -0.59 -7.09 23.49
N HIS A 117 -1.34 -6.08 23.90
CA HIS A 117 -2.02 -6.04 25.17
C HIS A 117 -3.50 -5.69 25.01
N LYS A 118 -4.39 -6.43 25.68
CA LYS A 118 -5.78 -6.01 25.83
C LYS A 118 -5.84 -4.84 26.82
N LEU A 119 -6.72 -3.89 26.54
CA LEU A 119 -6.94 -2.71 27.35
C LEU A 119 -8.41 -2.61 27.78
N THR A 120 -8.63 -2.28 29.03
CA THR A 120 -9.91 -1.84 29.58
C THR A 120 -10.26 -0.44 29.06
N PRO A 121 -11.53 0.03 29.20
CA PRO A 121 -11.89 1.40 28.83
C PRO A 121 -11.04 2.45 29.54
N ASP A 122 -10.76 2.29 30.83
CA ASP A 122 -9.96 3.23 31.62
C ASP A 122 -8.50 3.29 31.11
N GLU A 123 -7.91 2.14 30.76
CA GLU A 123 -6.56 2.08 30.18
C GLU A 123 -6.51 2.71 28.79
N VAL A 124 -7.54 2.52 27.95
CA VAL A 124 -7.66 3.21 26.67
C VAL A 124 -7.71 4.71 26.88
N GLN A 125 -8.54 5.19 27.81
CA GLN A 125 -8.69 6.60 28.10
C GLN A 125 -7.44 7.22 28.74
N ALA A 126 -6.67 6.46 29.52
CA ALA A 126 -5.38 6.91 30.05
C ALA A 126 -4.34 7.17 28.93
N ILE A 127 -4.38 6.39 27.85
CA ILE A 127 -3.49 6.54 26.68
C ILE A 127 -4.02 7.65 25.75
N GLU A 128 -5.31 7.61 25.41
CA GLU A 128 -6.01 8.52 24.50
C GLU A 128 -7.21 9.16 25.24
N PRO A 129 -7.00 10.30 25.93
CA PRO A 129 -8.02 10.88 26.84
C PRO A 129 -9.35 11.26 26.16
N HIS A 130 -9.32 11.53 24.85
CA HIS A 130 -10.50 11.93 24.08
C HIS A 130 -11.21 10.76 23.38
N LEU A 131 -10.63 9.55 23.47
CA LEU A 131 -11.13 8.36 22.77
C LEU A 131 -12.19 7.65 23.61
N GLN A 132 -13.36 7.41 23.03
CA GLN A 132 -14.40 6.55 23.61
C GLN A 132 -14.28 5.12 23.07
N ALA A 133 -14.13 4.17 23.99
CA ALA A 133 -14.07 2.75 23.66
C ALA A 133 -14.56 1.90 24.82
N VAL A 134 -15.14 0.72 24.49
CA VAL A 134 -15.54 -0.29 25.47
C VAL A 134 -14.42 -1.29 25.76
N ALA A 135 -13.46 -1.42 24.85
CA ALA A 135 -12.21 -2.18 25.02
C ALA A 135 -11.23 -1.83 23.90
N GLY A 136 -9.95 -2.20 24.08
CA GLY A 136 -8.92 -1.99 23.07
C GLY A 136 -7.84 -3.07 23.03
N ILE A 137 -7.04 -3.01 21.97
CA ILE A 137 -5.76 -3.73 21.85
C ILE A 137 -4.69 -2.67 21.59
N ARG A 138 -3.65 -2.67 22.43
CA ARG A 138 -2.45 -1.89 22.17
C ARG A 138 -1.47 -2.72 21.34
N VAL A 139 -0.89 -2.09 20.30
CA VAL A 139 0.13 -2.68 19.42
C VAL A 139 1.36 -1.76 19.44
N PRO A 140 2.29 -1.95 20.37
CA PRO A 140 3.43 -1.04 20.59
C PRO A 140 4.37 -0.91 19.39
N SER A 141 4.56 -1.99 18.63
CA SER A 141 5.52 -2.05 17.52
C SER A 141 5.08 -1.31 16.24
N THR A 142 3.88 -0.72 16.21
CA THR A 142 3.42 0.08 15.07
C THR A 142 4.03 1.48 15.14
N GLY A 143 4.51 1.97 13.99
CA GLY A 143 5.11 3.30 13.91
C GLY A 143 4.65 4.09 12.68
N ILE A 144 5.28 5.23 12.49
CA ILE A 144 5.05 6.14 11.36
C ILE A 144 6.39 6.59 10.77
N VAL A 145 6.37 6.83 9.45
CA VAL A 145 7.51 7.32 8.67
C VAL A 145 7.00 8.05 7.42
N ASN A 146 7.83 8.91 6.84
CA ASN A 146 7.58 9.42 5.49
C ASN A 146 8.13 8.45 4.44
N TYR A 147 7.26 7.66 3.78
CA TYR A 147 7.68 6.69 2.76
C TYR A 147 8.23 7.34 1.49
N THR A 148 7.92 8.61 1.21
CA THR A 148 8.61 9.34 0.12
C THR A 148 10.08 9.50 0.47
N ARG A 149 10.39 9.88 1.72
CA ARG A 149 11.79 10.00 2.16
C ARG A 149 12.53 8.65 2.15
N VAL A 150 11.87 7.58 2.54
CA VAL A 150 12.44 6.21 2.43
C VAL A 150 12.75 5.87 0.97
N ALA A 151 11.82 6.16 0.06
CA ALA A 151 11.99 5.91 -1.37
C ALA A 151 13.14 6.74 -1.99
N GLU A 152 13.28 8.01 -1.58
CA GLU A 152 14.41 8.86 -1.97
C GLU A 152 15.75 8.24 -1.54
N VAL A 153 15.85 7.76 -0.30
CA VAL A 153 17.09 7.12 0.20
C VAL A 153 17.38 5.80 -0.55
N PHE A 154 16.34 5.01 -0.89
CA PHE A 154 16.55 3.84 -1.76
C PHE A 154 17.13 4.24 -3.12
N ALA A 155 16.60 5.32 -3.72
CA ALA A 155 17.08 5.84 -5.00
C ALA A 155 18.52 6.36 -4.91
N ASP A 156 18.86 7.09 -3.83
CA ASP A 156 20.20 7.59 -3.59
C ASP A 156 21.22 6.44 -3.49
N ILE A 157 20.88 5.38 -2.74
CA ILE A 157 21.74 4.18 -2.60
C ILE A 157 21.89 3.47 -3.94
N PHE A 158 20.80 3.32 -4.70
CA PHE A 158 20.80 2.72 -6.03
C PHE A 158 21.68 3.50 -6.99
N SER A 159 21.53 4.83 -7.06
CA SER A 159 22.36 5.72 -7.90
C SER A 159 23.84 5.71 -7.50
N ALA A 160 24.13 5.75 -6.20
CA ALA A 160 25.50 5.70 -5.69
C ALA A 160 26.24 4.40 -6.09
N LYS A 161 25.49 3.33 -6.37
CA LYS A 161 26.00 2.05 -6.88
C LYS A 161 25.99 1.95 -8.42
N GLY A 162 25.80 3.07 -9.13
CA GLY A 162 25.81 3.12 -10.60
C GLY A 162 24.51 2.67 -11.25
N GLY A 163 23.40 2.70 -10.53
CA GLY A 163 22.07 2.48 -11.10
C GLY A 163 21.56 3.70 -11.88
N GLU A 164 20.84 3.48 -12.95
CA GLU A 164 20.32 4.53 -13.84
C GLU A 164 18.81 4.73 -13.70
N PHE A 165 18.34 5.98 -13.93
CA PHE A 165 16.93 6.31 -14.01
C PHE A 165 16.58 6.86 -15.40
N LEU A 166 15.49 6.36 -15.98
CA LEU A 166 14.85 6.91 -17.16
C LEU A 166 13.49 7.49 -16.76
N TYR A 167 13.49 8.73 -16.29
CA TYR A 167 12.27 9.48 -15.98
C TYR A 167 11.56 9.96 -17.27
N ASN A 168 10.27 10.31 -17.17
CA ASN A 168 9.42 10.69 -18.30
C ASN A 168 9.42 9.61 -19.40
N THR A 169 9.61 8.35 -19.02
CA THR A 169 9.73 7.23 -19.94
C THR A 169 8.59 6.25 -19.67
N HIS A 170 7.59 6.28 -20.54
CA HIS A 170 6.40 5.45 -20.45
C HIS A 170 6.56 4.21 -21.32
N VAL A 171 6.51 3.03 -20.72
CA VAL A 171 6.48 1.74 -21.43
C VAL A 171 5.09 1.59 -22.06
N GLN A 172 5.04 1.43 -23.36
CA GLN A 172 3.82 1.35 -24.17
C GLN A 172 3.54 -0.07 -24.65
N ASP A 173 4.60 -0.86 -24.86
CA ASP A 173 4.51 -2.27 -25.24
C ASP A 173 5.76 -3.02 -24.80
N MET A 174 5.67 -4.35 -24.70
CA MET A 174 6.80 -5.23 -24.41
C MET A 174 6.73 -6.53 -25.19
N GLN A 175 7.89 -7.02 -25.59
CA GLN A 175 8.03 -8.30 -26.24
C GLN A 175 9.13 -9.10 -25.55
N GLU A 176 8.77 -10.26 -24.99
CA GLU A 176 9.72 -11.18 -24.38
C GLU A 176 10.29 -12.08 -25.49
N GLU A 177 11.56 -11.90 -25.79
CA GLU A 177 12.33 -12.70 -26.75
C GLU A 177 13.04 -13.85 -26.03
N ARG A 178 13.78 -14.66 -26.83
CA ARG A 178 14.50 -15.81 -26.28
C ARG A 178 15.48 -15.43 -25.15
N ASP A 179 16.26 -14.36 -25.35
CA ASP A 179 17.39 -14.01 -24.49
C ASP A 179 17.35 -12.58 -23.95
N PHE A 180 16.27 -11.84 -24.22
CA PHE A 180 16.06 -10.47 -23.75
C PHE A 180 14.58 -10.09 -23.80
N VAL A 181 14.25 -8.96 -23.17
CA VAL A 181 12.95 -8.29 -23.29
C VAL A 181 13.15 -6.96 -24.00
N ALA A 182 12.37 -6.71 -25.06
CA ALA A 182 12.30 -5.42 -25.75
C ALA A 182 11.11 -4.62 -25.19
N LEU A 183 11.37 -3.41 -24.75
CA LEU A 183 10.37 -2.46 -24.25
C LEU A 183 10.22 -1.31 -25.25
N GLN A 184 9.04 -1.14 -25.81
CA GLN A 184 8.72 0.05 -26.60
C GLN A 184 8.30 1.16 -25.66
N THR A 185 8.97 2.30 -25.74
CA THR A 185 8.68 3.46 -24.88
C THR A 185 8.40 4.70 -25.73
N ASN A 186 7.81 5.72 -25.12
CA ASN A 186 7.64 7.04 -25.75
C ASN A 186 8.97 7.74 -26.13
N ARG A 187 10.11 7.18 -25.70
CA ARG A 187 11.48 7.72 -25.93
C ARG A 187 12.37 6.78 -26.77
N GLY A 188 11.78 5.76 -27.37
CA GLY A 188 12.49 4.74 -28.13
C GLY A 188 12.51 3.38 -27.43
N GLU A 189 13.20 2.44 -28.06
CA GLU A 189 13.29 1.07 -27.60
C GLU A 189 14.35 0.93 -26.48
N VAL A 190 13.99 0.21 -25.40
CA VAL A 190 14.90 -0.20 -24.33
C VAL A 190 14.97 -1.72 -24.32
N ARG A 191 16.18 -2.28 -24.34
CA ARG A 191 16.42 -3.73 -24.27
C ARG A 191 17.08 -4.12 -22.96
N THR A 192 16.59 -5.20 -22.36
CA THR A 192 17.12 -5.74 -21.10
C THR A 192 17.14 -7.27 -21.12
N ARG A 193 18.09 -7.90 -20.43
CA ARG A 193 18.11 -9.36 -20.25
C ARG A 193 17.01 -9.82 -19.31
N HIS A 194 16.81 -9.11 -18.21
CA HIS A 194 15.76 -9.40 -17.24
C HIS A 194 14.90 -8.15 -16.99
N LEU A 195 13.59 -8.35 -16.92
CA LEU A 195 12.62 -7.31 -16.66
C LEU A 195 11.94 -7.54 -15.30
N ILE A 196 11.75 -6.46 -14.54
CA ILE A 196 10.93 -6.50 -13.32
C ILE A 196 9.82 -5.47 -13.44
N ASN A 197 8.58 -5.95 -13.46
CA ASN A 197 7.40 -5.10 -13.49
C ASN A 197 6.96 -4.76 -12.06
N CYS A 198 7.22 -3.51 -11.64
CA CYS A 198 6.76 -2.90 -10.39
C CYS A 198 5.82 -1.71 -10.66
N ALA A 199 5.01 -1.76 -11.72
CA ALA A 199 4.20 -0.65 -12.21
C ALA A 199 2.95 -0.32 -11.36
N GLY A 200 2.76 -0.95 -10.19
CA GLY A 200 1.71 -0.61 -9.22
C GLY A 200 0.31 -0.64 -9.83
N LEU A 201 -0.34 0.53 -9.98
CA LEU A 201 -1.68 0.66 -10.57
C LEU A 201 -1.78 0.12 -12.01
N TYR A 202 -0.67 0.00 -12.73
CA TYR A 202 -0.61 -0.51 -14.11
C TYR A 202 0.05 -1.87 -14.23
N SER A 203 0.33 -2.55 -13.12
CA SER A 203 1.07 -3.82 -13.12
C SER A 203 0.40 -4.94 -13.93
N ASP A 204 -0.92 -5.00 -13.91
CA ASP A 204 -1.71 -5.93 -14.71
C ASP A 204 -1.64 -5.64 -16.21
N ARG A 205 -1.63 -4.35 -16.61
CA ARG A 205 -1.48 -3.94 -18.02
C ARG A 205 -0.09 -4.27 -18.54
N VAL A 206 0.96 -3.97 -17.76
CA VAL A 206 2.33 -4.31 -18.14
C VAL A 206 2.51 -5.84 -18.26
N ALA A 207 1.93 -6.62 -17.34
CA ALA A 207 1.94 -8.08 -17.45
C ALA A 207 1.21 -8.57 -18.72
N HIS A 208 0.09 -7.94 -19.06
CA HIS A 208 -0.68 -8.28 -20.26
C HIS A 208 0.07 -7.95 -21.57
N MET A 209 0.85 -6.85 -21.63
CA MET A 209 1.75 -6.55 -22.75
C MET A 209 2.71 -7.72 -23.02
N GLY A 210 3.20 -8.39 -21.96
CA GLY A 210 4.01 -9.61 -22.03
C GLY A 210 3.22 -10.91 -22.26
N ASN A 211 1.95 -10.83 -22.69
CA ASN A 211 1.05 -11.96 -22.91
C ASN A 211 0.77 -12.81 -21.65
N ILE A 212 0.96 -12.26 -20.45
CA ILE A 212 0.70 -12.96 -19.20
C ILE A 212 -0.79 -12.90 -18.86
N GLN A 213 -1.41 -14.08 -18.82
CA GLN A 213 -2.82 -14.26 -18.42
C GLN A 213 -2.93 -14.24 -16.88
N THR A 214 -3.07 -13.07 -16.27
CA THR A 214 -3.05 -12.93 -14.79
C THR A 214 -4.32 -13.43 -14.09
N LYS A 215 -5.40 -13.73 -14.82
CA LYS A 215 -6.75 -14.08 -14.29
C LYS A 215 -7.26 -13.09 -13.22
N MET A 216 -6.69 -11.91 -13.16
CA MET A 216 -7.06 -10.82 -12.27
C MET A 216 -6.93 -9.48 -12.99
N LYS A 217 -7.57 -8.45 -12.43
CA LYS A 217 -7.47 -7.08 -12.89
C LYS A 217 -7.29 -6.14 -11.70
N ILE A 218 -6.50 -5.09 -11.87
CA ILE A 218 -6.40 -4.00 -10.89
C ILE A 218 -7.62 -3.10 -11.02
N ILE A 219 -8.41 -3.02 -9.96
CA ILE A 219 -9.52 -2.11 -9.82
C ILE A 219 -9.09 -0.98 -8.89
N PRO A 220 -9.14 0.29 -9.34
CA PRO A 220 -8.69 1.40 -8.53
C PRO A 220 -9.75 1.80 -7.50
N PHE A 221 -9.40 1.81 -6.21
CA PHE A 221 -10.21 2.36 -5.14
C PHE A 221 -9.55 3.59 -4.56
N ARG A 222 -10.23 4.74 -4.69
CA ARG A 222 -9.75 5.99 -4.10
C ARG A 222 -10.04 5.99 -2.61
N GLY A 223 -9.00 6.25 -1.83
CA GLY A 223 -9.06 6.53 -0.41
C GLY A 223 -8.98 8.02 -0.18
N GLU A 224 -10.07 8.62 0.29
CA GLU A 224 -10.16 10.04 0.59
C GLU A 224 -9.87 10.26 2.06
N TYR A 225 -9.10 11.29 2.35
CA TYR A 225 -8.73 11.68 3.69
C TYR A 225 -9.25 13.07 4.03
N TYR A 226 -9.49 13.27 5.31
CA TYR A 226 -9.51 14.57 5.95
C TYR A 226 -8.31 14.70 6.87
N GLU A 227 -8.00 15.92 7.25
CA GLU A 227 -6.96 16.26 8.22
C GLU A 227 -7.57 17.05 9.35
N LEU A 228 -7.18 16.79 10.62
CA LEU A 228 -7.52 17.66 11.74
C LEU A 228 -6.80 19.00 11.60
N LYS A 229 -7.54 20.08 11.81
CA LYS A 229 -6.94 21.41 11.93
C LYS A 229 -5.89 21.46 13.03
N PRO A 230 -4.85 22.29 12.92
CA PRO A 230 -3.74 22.34 13.87
C PRO A 230 -4.15 22.42 15.34
N GLU A 231 -5.17 23.24 15.64
CA GLU A 231 -5.71 23.44 16.99
C GLU A 231 -6.41 22.22 17.60
N LYS A 232 -6.74 21.22 16.75
CA LYS A 232 -7.44 19.98 17.15
C LYS A 232 -6.56 18.72 17.11
N ARG A 233 -5.31 18.82 16.65
CA ARG A 233 -4.40 17.68 16.54
C ARG A 233 -4.09 17.04 17.89
N HIS A 234 -4.19 17.80 18.99
CA HIS A 234 -4.00 17.29 20.36
C HIS A 234 -5.00 16.22 20.78
N LEU A 235 -6.15 16.10 20.07
CA LEU A 235 -7.17 15.08 20.32
C LEU A 235 -6.70 13.66 19.97
N VAL A 236 -5.58 13.51 19.22
CA VAL A 236 -5.06 12.23 18.78
C VAL A 236 -3.56 12.15 19.02
N LYS A 237 -3.13 11.25 19.88
CA LYS A 237 -1.72 11.07 20.25
C LYS A 237 -1.05 9.89 19.52
N HIS A 238 -1.83 8.85 19.22
CA HIS A 238 -1.37 7.59 18.59
C HIS A 238 -2.17 7.30 17.32
N LEU A 239 -1.92 6.15 16.73
CA LEU A 239 -2.76 5.61 15.66
C LEU A 239 -4.00 4.97 16.27
N ILE A 240 -5.21 5.40 15.86
CA ILE A 240 -6.48 4.89 16.41
C ILE A 240 -7.27 4.23 15.29
N TYR A 241 -7.51 2.92 15.40
CA TYR A 241 -8.14 2.10 14.38
C TYR A 241 -9.38 1.38 14.93
N PRO A 242 -10.44 1.20 14.12
CA PRO A 242 -11.57 0.37 14.49
C PRO A 242 -11.20 -1.11 14.48
N VAL A 243 -12.02 -1.91 15.15
CA VAL A 243 -12.05 -3.36 14.90
C VAL A 243 -12.50 -3.60 13.46
N PRO A 244 -11.75 -4.41 12.66
CA PRO A 244 -12.15 -4.73 11.30
C PRO A 244 -13.48 -5.47 11.27
N ASN A 245 -14.41 -5.02 10.42
CA ASN A 245 -15.61 -5.79 10.10
C ASN A 245 -15.26 -6.82 9.02
N PRO A 246 -15.40 -8.14 9.28
CA PRO A 246 -15.08 -9.18 8.31
C PRO A 246 -15.98 -9.17 7.07
N ASP A 247 -17.19 -8.61 7.19
CA ASP A 247 -18.14 -8.50 6.11
C ASP A 247 -17.83 -7.34 5.15
N PHE A 248 -16.85 -6.50 5.49
CA PHE A 248 -16.46 -5.35 4.70
C PHE A 248 -14.99 -5.44 4.26
N PRO A 249 -14.70 -5.32 2.95
CA PRO A 249 -13.36 -5.57 2.42
C PRO A 249 -12.32 -4.50 2.79
N PHE A 250 -12.77 -3.36 3.31
CA PHE A 250 -11.91 -2.25 3.67
C PHE A 250 -12.04 -1.92 5.17
N LEU A 251 -10.95 -1.47 5.75
CA LEU A 251 -10.95 -0.99 7.12
C LEU A 251 -11.77 0.31 7.21
N GLY A 252 -12.58 0.43 8.25
CA GLY A 252 -13.34 1.64 8.56
C GLY A 252 -12.44 2.87 8.79
N VAL A 253 -13.07 4.04 8.86
CA VAL A 253 -12.38 5.31 9.10
C VAL A 253 -11.57 5.24 10.40
N HIS A 254 -10.32 5.69 10.34
CA HIS A 254 -9.36 5.66 11.44
C HIS A 254 -8.51 6.94 11.46
N PHE A 255 -7.80 7.16 12.57
CA PHE A 255 -6.93 8.30 12.75
C PHE A 255 -5.47 7.86 12.60
N SER A 256 -4.73 8.59 11.78
CA SER A 256 -3.31 8.35 11.53
C SER A 256 -2.52 9.61 11.81
N ARG A 257 -1.76 9.60 12.89
CA ARG A 257 -0.74 10.62 13.12
C ARG A 257 0.36 10.46 12.07
N MET A 258 0.82 11.58 11.52
CA MET A 258 1.90 11.63 10.55
C MET A 258 3.19 12.13 11.21
N ILE A 259 4.35 11.82 10.60
CA ILE A 259 5.65 12.22 11.14
C ILE A 259 5.83 13.75 11.20
N ASP A 260 5.15 14.49 10.34
CA ASP A 260 5.12 15.96 10.32
C ASP A 260 4.12 16.58 11.31
N GLY A 261 3.52 15.77 12.19
CA GLY A 261 2.57 16.19 13.22
C GLY A 261 1.14 16.40 12.73
N ARG A 262 0.84 16.22 11.44
CA ARG A 262 -0.54 16.18 10.94
C ARG A 262 -1.27 14.95 11.49
N VAL A 263 -2.58 15.04 11.55
CA VAL A 263 -3.45 13.90 11.87
C VAL A 263 -4.41 13.70 10.70
N LEU A 264 -4.18 12.64 9.94
CA LEU A 264 -5.07 12.22 8.86
C LEU A 264 -6.20 11.37 9.40
N ILE A 265 -7.38 11.53 8.83
CA ILE A 265 -8.60 10.82 9.18
C ILE A 265 -9.13 10.16 7.92
N GLY A 266 -9.31 8.87 7.95
CA GLY A 266 -9.71 8.08 6.78
C GLY A 266 -8.83 6.84 6.66
N PRO A 267 -8.66 6.34 5.43
CA PRO A 267 -9.44 6.72 4.27
C PRO A 267 -10.77 5.96 4.22
N ASN A 268 -11.75 6.52 3.51
CA ASN A 268 -12.84 5.73 2.94
C ASN A 268 -12.32 4.87 1.77
N ALA A 269 -13.20 4.14 1.10
CA ALA A 269 -12.84 3.37 -0.08
C ALA A 269 -13.96 3.45 -1.11
N VAL A 270 -13.79 4.31 -2.11
CA VAL A 270 -14.74 4.49 -3.21
C VAL A 270 -14.11 4.08 -4.53
N LEU A 271 -14.92 3.53 -5.46
CA LEU A 271 -14.45 3.24 -6.80
C LEU A 271 -13.91 4.52 -7.44
N SER A 272 -12.68 4.47 -7.94
CA SER A 272 -12.11 5.54 -8.75
C SER A 272 -12.49 5.34 -10.20
N PHE A 273 -12.90 6.40 -10.90
CA PHE A 273 -13.28 6.35 -12.31
C PHE A 273 -12.10 6.53 -13.26
N LYS A 274 -10.90 6.58 -12.70
CA LYS A 274 -9.62 6.60 -13.37
C LYS A 274 -8.57 5.91 -12.49
N ARG A 275 -7.60 5.18 -13.07
CA ARG A 275 -6.55 4.49 -12.29
C ARG A 275 -5.74 5.44 -11.41
N GLU A 276 -5.47 6.64 -11.91
CA GLU A 276 -4.82 7.72 -11.17
C GLU A 276 -5.81 8.85 -10.85
N GLY A 277 -7.03 8.48 -10.42
CA GLY A 277 -8.09 9.41 -10.06
C GLY A 277 -7.97 9.87 -8.60
N TYR A 278 -7.22 10.95 -8.37
CA TYR A 278 -6.97 11.48 -7.03
C TYR A 278 -8.00 12.52 -6.58
N THR A 279 -8.82 13.04 -7.50
CA THR A 279 -9.93 13.94 -7.22
C THR A 279 -11.28 13.28 -7.48
N LYS A 280 -12.36 13.88 -6.96
CA LYS A 280 -13.74 13.38 -7.19
C LYS A 280 -14.20 13.54 -8.63
N THR A 281 -13.57 14.45 -9.38
CA THR A 281 -13.90 14.80 -10.76
C THR A 281 -13.02 14.09 -11.79
N ASP A 282 -11.98 13.40 -11.36
CA ASP A 282 -11.12 12.64 -12.26
C ASP A 282 -11.90 11.49 -12.89
N PHE A 283 -12.00 11.50 -14.21
CA PHE A 283 -12.74 10.52 -14.99
C PHE A 283 -11.99 10.19 -16.28
N ASP A 284 -11.93 8.92 -16.61
CA ASP A 284 -11.46 8.40 -17.89
C ASP A 284 -12.45 7.35 -18.38
N LEU A 285 -13.09 7.59 -19.50
CA LEU A 285 -14.15 6.74 -20.04
C LEU A 285 -13.64 5.32 -20.36
N HIS A 286 -12.44 5.21 -20.94
CA HIS A 286 -11.87 3.93 -21.31
C HIS A 286 -11.58 3.07 -20.05
N GLU A 287 -10.91 3.65 -19.05
CA GLU A 287 -10.60 2.97 -17.80
C GLU A 287 -11.85 2.62 -17.00
N PHE A 288 -12.86 3.49 -17.01
CA PHE A 288 -14.14 3.21 -16.37
C PHE A 288 -14.88 2.04 -17.06
N LEU A 289 -14.97 2.03 -18.39
CA LEU A 289 -15.57 0.93 -19.14
C LEU A 289 -14.77 -0.37 -18.98
N GLU A 290 -13.46 -0.29 -18.87
CA GLU A 290 -12.60 -1.43 -18.56
C GLU A 290 -12.95 -2.11 -17.21
N VAL A 291 -13.26 -1.31 -16.18
CA VAL A 291 -13.75 -1.82 -14.89
C VAL A 291 -15.14 -2.46 -15.04
N LEU A 292 -16.07 -1.75 -15.68
CA LEU A 292 -17.44 -2.23 -15.84
C LEU A 292 -17.57 -3.49 -16.71
N SER A 293 -16.67 -3.68 -17.68
CA SER A 293 -16.62 -4.87 -18.52
C SER A 293 -16.03 -6.10 -17.82
N TYR A 294 -15.44 -5.93 -16.63
CA TYR A 294 -14.77 -7.02 -15.93
C TYR A 294 -15.73 -7.81 -15.04
N PRO A 295 -16.00 -9.10 -15.33
CA PRO A 295 -16.98 -9.90 -14.55
C PRO A 295 -16.62 -10.03 -13.06
N GLY A 296 -15.32 -10.08 -12.73
CA GLY A 296 -14.85 -10.16 -11.35
C GLY A 296 -15.28 -8.95 -10.51
N PHE A 297 -15.32 -7.75 -11.12
CA PHE A 297 -15.81 -6.55 -10.44
C PHE A 297 -17.27 -6.70 -9.97
N TRP A 298 -18.17 -7.16 -10.83
CA TRP A 298 -19.58 -7.31 -10.49
C TRP A 298 -19.83 -8.37 -9.42
N LYS A 299 -19.05 -9.44 -9.42
CA LYS A 299 -19.12 -10.48 -8.37
C LYS A 299 -18.75 -9.95 -6.99
N VAL A 300 -17.88 -8.91 -6.91
CA VAL A 300 -17.58 -8.20 -5.66
C VAL A 300 -18.61 -7.10 -5.39
N ALA A 301 -18.97 -6.33 -6.40
CA ALA A 301 -19.78 -5.12 -6.23
C ALA A 301 -21.23 -5.43 -5.85
N LEU A 302 -21.86 -6.44 -6.48
CA LEU A 302 -23.28 -6.74 -6.23
C LEU A 302 -23.58 -7.19 -4.80
N PRO A 303 -22.83 -8.12 -4.18
CA PRO A 303 -23.05 -8.49 -2.78
C PRO A 303 -22.79 -7.34 -1.79
N ASN A 304 -21.90 -6.40 -2.14
CA ASN A 304 -21.49 -5.28 -1.30
C ASN A 304 -22.12 -3.94 -1.74
N LEU A 305 -23.21 -3.97 -2.51
CA LEU A 305 -23.78 -2.76 -3.13
C LEU A 305 -24.23 -1.73 -2.09
N LYS A 306 -24.86 -2.18 -1.00
CA LYS A 306 -25.35 -1.32 0.08
C LYS A 306 -24.21 -0.59 0.77
N GLU A 307 -23.16 -1.30 1.10
CA GLU A 307 -21.95 -0.78 1.75
C GLU A 307 -21.20 0.18 0.81
N GLY A 308 -21.09 -0.19 -0.46
CA GLY A 308 -20.49 0.65 -1.49
C GLY A 308 -21.23 1.98 -1.69
N LEU A 309 -22.58 1.95 -1.70
CA LEU A 309 -23.39 3.16 -1.78
C LEU A 309 -23.26 4.02 -0.52
N LEU A 310 -23.15 3.41 0.66
CA LEU A 310 -22.93 4.11 1.92
C LEU A 310 -21.56 4.81 1.94
N GLU A 311 -20.50 4.16 1.44
CA GLU A 311 -19.17 4.76 1.31
C GLU A 311 -19.19 5.92 0.30
N MET A 312 -19.89 5.78 -0.83
CA MET A 312 -20.11 6.88 -1.77
C MET A 312 -20.85 8.06 -1.12
N TYR A 313 -21.89 7.78 -0.33
CA TYR A 313 -22.59 8.81 0.42
C TYR A 313 -21.68 9.53 1.42
N ARG A 314 -20.87 8.78 2.19
CA ARG A 314 -19.86 9.36 3.11
C ARG A 314 -18.81 10.18 2.38
N SER A 315 -18.41 9.79 1.18
CA SER A 315 -17.49 10.56 0.33
C SER A 315 -18.09 11.92 -0.06
N LEU A 316 -19.39 11.98 -0.31
CA LEU A 316 -20.09 13.20 -0.74
C LEU A 316 -20.58 14.05 0.44
N SER A 317 -20.78 13.46 1.61
CA SER A 317 -21.35 14.12 2.79
C SER A 317 -20.35 14.25 3.93
N LYS A 318 -19.74 15.42 4.08
CA LYS A 318 -18.86 15.73 5.21
C LYS A 318 -19.54 15.48 6.56
N LYS A 319 -20.85 15.78 6.66
CA LYS A 319 -21.64 15.53 7.87
C LYS A 319 -21.68 14.03 8.22
N ALA A 320 -21.96 13.17 7.25
CA ALA A 320 -22.00 11.73 7.48
C ALA A 320 -20.60 11.17 7.85
N PHE A 321 -19.55 11.73 7.27
CA PHE A 321 -18.18 11.39 7.64
C PHE A 321 -17.88 11.78 9.09
N VAL A 322 -18.18 13.01 9.50
CA VAL A 322 -17.98 13.48 10.90
C VAL A 322 -18.77 12.64 11.89
N GLN A 323 -20.01 12.27 11.60
CA GLN A 323 -20.81 11.40 12.46
C GLN A 323 -20.13 10.03 12.71
N ALA A 324 -19.43 9.50 11.71
CA ALA A 324 -18.67 8.26 11.90
C ALA A 324 -17.43 8.45 12.79
N LEU A 325 -16.82 9.63 12.81
CA LEU A 325 -15.70 9.97 13.69
C LEU A 325 -16.12 10.17 15.15
N GLN A 326 -17.30 10.75 15.35
CA GLN A 326 -17.83 11.05 16.69
C GLN A 326 -18.11 9.80 17.52
N ARG A 327 -18.13 8.62 16.91
CA ARG A 327 -18.13 7.33 17.63
C ARG A 327 -16.85 7.10 18.41
N PHE A 328 -15.73 7.66 17.95
CA PHE A 328 -14.40 7.54 18.56
C PHE A 328 -14.09 8.77 19.40
N ILE A 329 -14.21 9.96 18.81
CA ILE A 329 -13.90 11.23 19.46
C ILE A 329 -15.09 12.18 19.25
N PRO A 330 -16.02 12.24 20.21
CA PRO A 330 -17.26 13.04 20.11
C PRO A 330 -17.02 14.54 19.93
N GLU A 331 -15.88 15.04 20.37
CA GLU A 331 -15.51 16.45 20.33
C GLU A 331 -15.22 16.97 18.92
N ILE A 332 -15.03 16.08 17.94
CA ILE A 332 -14.72 16.49 16.55
C ILE A 332 -15.98 16.99 15.86
N GLY A 333 -15.97 18.25 15.47
CA GLY A 333 -17.03 18.90 14.70
C GLY A 333 -16.69 19.03 13.21
N MET A 334 -17.68 19.50 12.43
CA MET A 334 -17.50 19.71 11.00
C MET A 334 -16.42 20.75 10.66
N ASP A 335 -16.25 21.74 11.52
CA ASP A 335 -15.28 22.83 11.33
C ASP A 335 -13.85 22.42 11.71
N ASP A 336 -13.66 21.28 12.38
CA ASP A 336 -12.37 20.82 12.87
C ASP A 336 -11.56 20.03 11.85
N ILE A 337 -12.16 19.66 10.70
CA ILE A 337 -11.51 18.88 9.66
C ILE A 337 -11.49 19.62 8.32
N VAL A 338 -10.42 19.42 7.57
CA VAL A 338 -10.24 19.93 6.20
C VAL A 338 -9.93 18.77 5.23
N PRO A 339 -10.32 18.83 3.94
CA PRO A 339 -9.94 17.81 2.97
C PRO A 339 -8.42 17.68 2.87
N ALA A 340 -7.93 16.44 2.78
CA ALA A 340 -6.53 16.12 2.59
C ALA A 340 -6.31 15.36 1.26
N GLN A 341 -5.05 15.11 0.94
CA GLN A 341 -4.66 14.44 -0.29
C GLN A 341 -5.17 13.00 -0.33
N ALA A 342 -5.86 12.63 -1.40
CA ALA A 342 -6.31 11.26 -1.63
C ALA A 342 -5.20 10.37 -2.18
N GLY A 343 -5.31 9.06 -1.91
CA GLY A 343 -4.53 8.01 -2.55
C GLY A 343 -5.42 7.05 -3.34
N VAL A 344 -4.87 6.33 -4.30
CA VAL A 344 -5.59 5.26 -5.00
C VAL A 344 -4.94 3.92 -4.68
N ARG A 345 -5.74 2.98 -4.21
CA ARG A 345 -5.34 1.59 -3.96
C ARG A 345 -5.45 0.79 -5.24
N ALA A 346 -4.37 0.10 -5.60
CA ALA A 346 -4.35 -0.90 -6.66
C ALA A 346 -4.91 -2.21 -6.10
N GLN A 347 -6.23 -2.39 -6.14
CA GLN A 347 -6.85 -3.61 -5.63
C GLN A 347 -6.97 -4.66 -6.72
N ALA A 348 -6.23 -5.74 -6.61
CA ALA A 348 -6.37 -6.87 -7.51
C ALA A 348 -7.65 -7.66 -7.18
N ILE A 349 -8.48 -7.88 -8.20
CA ILE A 349 -9.68 -8.70 -8.14
C ILE A 349 -9.56 -9.82 -9.15
N SER A 350 -9.76 -11.08 -8.72
CA SER A 350 -9.77 -12.23 -9.62
C SER A 350 -11.05 -12.28 -10.46
N ILE A 351 -11.03 -13.02 -11.57
CA ILE A 351 -12.20 -13.23 -12.42
C ILE A 351 -13.36 -13.91 -11.66
N ASP A 352 -13.05 -14.65 -10.59
CA ASP A 352 -14.02 -15.30 -9.72
C ASP A 352 -14.66 -14.35 -8.69
N GLY A 353 -14.24 -13.08 -8.65
CA GLY A 353 -14.73 -12.07 -7.71
C GLY A 353 -14.10 -12.16 -6.32
N LYS A 354 -12.88 -12.64 -6.21
CA LYS A 354 -12.12 -12.60 -4.95
C LYS A 354 -11.19 -11.39 -4.96
N MET A 355 -11.26 -10.58 -3.93
CA MET A 355 -10.25 -9.57 -3.66
C MET A 355 -8.96 -10.28 -3.22
N LEU A 356 -7.89 -10.11 -4.01
CA LEU A 356 -6.62 -10.76 -3.71
C LEU A 356 -5.94 -10.02 -2.56
N ASP A 357 -5.77 -10.72 -1.46
CA ASP A 357 -5.30 -10.16 -0.20
C ASP A 357 -3.80 -10.38 0.04
N ASP A 358 -3.13 -11.26 -0.71
CA ASP A 358 -1.68 -11.50 -0.57
C ASP A 358 -0.90 -11.02 -1.81
N PHE A 359 0.42 -11.02 -1.73
CA PHE A 359 1.31 -10.66 -2.84
C PHE A 359 1.16 -11.65 -4.00
N VAL A 360 1.11 -11.11 -5.23
CA VAL A 360 1.09 -11.91 -6.46
C VAL A 360 2.30 -11.53 -7.30
N ILE A 361 3.27 -12.41 -7.35
CA ILE A 361 4.52 -12.25 -8.11
C ILE A 361 4.59 -13.41 -9.10
N ILE A 362 4.63 -13.09 -10.40
CA ILE A 362 4.58 -14.07 -11.50
C ILE A 362 5.90 -14.02 -12.25
N PRO A 363 6.77 -15.03 -12.12
CA PRO A 363 7.96 -15.14 -12.94
C PRO A 363 7.63 -15.71 -14.32
N THR A 364 8.32 -15.21 -15.35
CA THR A 364 8.44 -15.82 -16.69
C THR A 364 9.90 -16.21 -16.92
N LYS A 365 10.31 -16.49 -18.16
CA LYS A 365 11.70 -16.82 -18.47
C LYS A 365 12.64 -15.63 -18.19
N ASN A 366 12.28 -14.44 -18.70
CA ASN A 366 13.13 -13.25 -18.63
C ASN A 366 12.46 -12.10 -17.88
N ALA A 367 11.28 -12.31 -17.26
CA ALA A 367 10.61 -11.25 -16.52
C ALA A 367 10.04 -11.74 -15.18
N ILE A 368 9.84 -10.79 -14.25
CA ILE A 368 9.15 -10.97 -12.98
C ILE A 368 8.09 -9.89 -12.87
N HIS A 369 6.82 -10.28 -12.77
CA HIS A 369 5.71 -9.34 -12.69
C HIS A 369 5.16 -9.29 -11.27
N VAL A 370 5.31 -8.13 -10.61
CA VAL A 370 4.70 -7.85 -9.29
C VAL A 370 3.29 -7.34 -9.54
N CYS A 371 2.35 -8.26 -9.73
CA CYS A 371 0.99 -7.96 -10.17
C CYS A 371 0.08 -7.49 -9.02
N ASN A 372 0.40 -7.84 -7.78
CA ASN A 372 -0.32 -7.36 -6.59
C ASN A 372 0.64 -7.17 -5.43
N ALA A 373 0.76 -5.96 -4.93
CA ALA A 373 1.53 -5.61 -3.74
C ALA A 373 0.67 -4.72 -2.81
N PRO A 374 -0.36 -5.31 -2.15
CA PRO A 374 -1.27 -4.55 -1.30
C PRO A 374 -0.59 -4.14 0.01
N SER A 375 -1.22 -3.22 0.76
CA SER A 375 -0.76 -2.92 2.13
C SER A 375 -0.55 -4.24 2.91
N PRO A 376 0.62 -4.43 3.55
CA PRO A 376 1.60 -3.42 3.97
C PRO A 376 2.85 -3.33 3.07
N ALA A 377 2.72 -3.30 1.75
CA ALA A 377 3.85 -3.37 0.84
C ALA A 377 4.94 -2.31 1.12
N ALA A 378 4.59 -1.10 1.56
CA ALA A 378 5.56 -0.08 1.91
C ALA A 378 6.43 -0.49 3.11
N THR A 379 5.81 -0.97 4.20
CA THR A 379 6.52 -1.52 5.36
C THR A 379 7.37 -2.74 4.97
N ALA A 380 6.84 -3.60 4.11
CA ALA A 380 7.47 -4.84 3.68
C ALA A 380 8.44 -4.67 2.50
N SER A 381 8.63 -3.44 2.00
CA SER A 381 9.34 -3.19 0.74
C SER A 381 10.76 -3.77 0.69
N LEU A 382 11.52 -3.68 1.77
CA LEU A 382 12.85 -4.29 1.87
C LEU A 382 12.83 -5.81 1.71
N GLN A 383 11.85 -6.48 2.33
CA GLN A 383 11.67 -7.92 2.21
C GLN A 383 11.20 -8.32 0.80
N ILE A 384 10.31 -7.53 0.20
CA ILE A 384 9.82 -7.74 -1.16
C ILE A 384 10.98 -7.59 -2.16
N GLY A 385 11.78 -6.53 -2.02
CA GLY A 385 12.95 -6.29 -2.88
C GLY A 385 13.96 -7.44 -2.82
N LYS A 386 14.32 -7.90 -1.63
CA LYS A 386 15.20 -9.09 -1.44
C LYS A 386 14.61 -10.34 -2.05
N HIS A 387 13.31 -10.56 -1.88
CA HIS A 387 12.62 -11.72 -2.45
C HIS A 387 12.65 -11.71 -3.99
N ILE A 388 12.43 -10.56 -4.62
CA ILE A 388 12.48 -10.41 -6.07
C ILE A 388 13.92 -10.59 -6.57
N ALA A 389 14.91 -10.00 -5.90
CA ALA A 389 16.32 -10.16 -6.25
C ALA A 389 16.76 -11.64 -6.23
N ALA A 390 16.31 -12.41 -5.23
CA ALA A 390 16.55 -13.86 -5.18
C ALA A 390 15.85 -14.65 -6.30
N GLN A 391 14.73 -14.15 -6.84
CA GLN A 391 14.11 -14.76 -8.03
C GLN A 391 14.92 -14.46 -9.31
N VAL A 392 15.48 -13.26 -9.46
CA VAL A 392 16.39 -12.92 -10.55
C VAL A 392 17.62 -13.82 -10.55
N GLU A 393 18.17 -14.10 -9.34
CA GLU A 393 19.31 -15.04 -9.19
C GLU A 393 19.00 -16.42 -9.77
N LYS A 394 17.80 -16.96 -9.50
CA LYS A 394 17.35 -18.24 -10.07
C LYS A 394 17.24 -18.20 -11.58
N GLN A 395 16.63 -17.13 -12.14
CA GLN A 395 16.53 -16.97 -13.59
C GLN A 395 17.90 -16.89 -14.27
N LYS A 396 18.86 -16.18 -13.68
CA LYS A 396 20.25 -16.11 -14.20
C LYS A 396 20.94 -17.47 -14.16
N ALA A 397 20.75 -18.25 -13.09
CA ALA A 397 21.32 -19.58 -12.95
C ALA A 397 20.72 -20.59 -13.97
N GLU A 398 19.44 -20.45 -14.31
CA GLU A 398 18.77 -21.31 -15.29
C GLU A 398 19.14 -20.95 -16.76
N ALA A 399 19.62 -19.72 -16.98
CA ALA A 399 20.05 -19.24 -18.31
C ALA A 399 21.53 -19.50 -18.61
N SER A 400 22.33 -19.83 -17.59
CA SER A 400 23.78 -20.17 -17.69
C SER A 400 23.99 -21.65 -17.99
#